data_acd4c4421dd950e3164c890d934b7e8d
#
_entry.id   acd4c4421dd950e3164c890d934b7e8d
#
_cell.length_a   1.000
_cell.length_b   1.000
_cell.length_c   1.000
_cell.angle_alpha   90.00
_cell.angle_beta   90.00
_cell.angle_gamma   90.00
#
_symmetry.space_group_name_H-M   'P 1'
#
loop_
_entity.id
_entity.type
_entity.pdbx_description
1 polymer ?
#
loop_
_entity_poly.entity_id
_entity_poly.type
_entity_poly.pdbx_seq_one_letter_code
_entity_poly.pdbx_strand_id
1 'polypeptide(L)'
;MKPNIRLFLLITCLAISSVSIADTTLYHIVSEKELQTLTKDNVYTPASVELEGYIHFSKIELILPIANDAYIDREILYLLQVTFDDDDKYLRWIGDNPDYWRGLDLAMVEHKLVFSRDKNGLWVLPKLPTPPS
;
A
#
# COMPACT_ATOMS: atom_id res chain seq x y z
N MET A 1 58.34 16.21 -9.70
CA MET A 1 57.85 16.18 -9.69
C MET A 1 56.75 16.17 -9.60
N LYS A 2 56.05 15.91 -9.62
CA LYS A 2 55.18 15.90 -9.59
C LYS A 2 54.17 15.56 -9.36
N PRO A 3 53.76 15.54 -9.17
CA PRO A 3 52.88 15.27 -8.95
C PRO A 3 51.87 14.91 -8.88
N ASN A 4 51.52 14.52 -8.71
CA ASN A 4 50.62 14.08 -8.71
C ASN A 4 49.50 14.21 -8.31
N ILE A 5 49.09 14.25 -8.28
CA ILE A 5 48.22 14.33 -7.93
C ILE A 5 47.13 14.26 -8.08
N ARG A 6 46.83 13.92 -8.16
CA ARG A 6 45.93 13.72 -8.31
C ARG A 6 44.99 13.30 -8.12
N LEU A 7 44.59 12.78 -8.13
CA LEU A 7 43.69 12.42 -8.07
C LEU A 7 42.83 12.33 -7.45
N PHE A 8 42.70 12.25 -7.14
CA PHE A 8 41.94 12.15 -6.55
C PHE A 8 40.91 12.51 -6.47
N LEU A 9 40.65 12.64 -6.51
CA LEU A 9 39.78 12.98 -6.40
C LEU A 9 38.89 12.71 -6.77
N LEU A 10 38.70 12.22 -7.07
CA LEU A 10 37.81 11.88 -7.37
C LEU A 10 37.08 11.32 -6.77
N ILE A 11 37.20 11.04 -6.43
CA ILE A 11 36.60 10.52 -5.87
C ILE A 11 35.73 10.83 -5.29
N THR A 12 35.59 10.84 -5.13
CA THR A 12 34.83 11.08 -4.55
C THR A 12 33.80 11.23 -4.73
N CYS A 13 33.50 11.17 -5.09
CA CYS A 13 32.50 11.28 -5.21
C CYS A 13 31.71 10.59 -5.26
N LEU A 14 31.53 9.95 -5.17
CA LEU A 14 30.81 9.33 -5.14
C LEU A 14 30.08 9.10 -4.37
N ALA A 15 30.13 9.13 -4.20
CA ALA A 15 29.51 8.81 -3.43
C ALA A 15 28.42 9.19 -3.17
N ILE A 16 27.97 8.97 -3.25
CA ILE A 16 27.15 9.26 -3.05
C ILE A 16 26.12 9.08 -3.08
N SER A 17 25.95 9.02 -3.04
CA SER A 17 25.02 9.04 -2.81
C SER A 17 23.92 8.51 -3.16
N SER A 18 23.61 7.69 -2.87
CA SER A 18 22.36 7.07 -3.11
C SER A 18 21.42 7.44 -1.98
N VAL A 19 20.64 8.42 -2.24
CA VAL A 19 19.49 8.61 -1.39
C VAL A 19 18.50 7.55 -1.82
N SER A 20 18.36 6.55 -1.00
CA SER A 20 17.32 5.57 -1.16
C SER A 20 15.99 6.20 -0.75
N ILE A 21 15.10 6.40 -1.73
CA ILE A 21 13.74 6.79 -1.44
C ILE A 21 13.03 5.53 -0.96
N ALA A 22 12.56 5.55 0.28
CA ALA A 22 11.89 4.39 0.86
C ALA A 22 10.47 4.29 0.34
N ASP A 23 10.10 3.16 -0.25
CA ASP A 23 8.73 2.88 -0.62
C ASP A 23 7.88 2.58 0.61
N THR A 24 6.60 2.87 0.51
CA THR A 24 5.65 2.63 1.60
C THR A 24 4.64 1.57 1.19
N THR A 25 4.56 0.48 1.95
CA THR A 25 3.57 -0.57 1.71
C THR A 25 2.38 -0.35 2.62
N LEU A 26 1.21 -0.27 2.01
CA LEU A 26 -0.05 -0.04 2.70
C LEU A 26 -1.10 -1.05 2.25
N TYR A 27 -2.20 -1.08 2.97
CA TYR A 27 -3.21 -2.11 2.79
C TYR A 27 -4.60 -1.50 2.73
N HIS A 28 -5.47 -2.12 1.92
CA HIS A 28 -6.85 -1.73 1.80
C HIS A 28 -7.75 -2.95 1.90
N ILE A 29 -8.77 -2.86 2.76
CA ILE A 29 -9.75 -3.93 2.94
C ILE A 29 -10.88 -3.71 1.93
N VAL A 30 -11.27 -4.78 1.23
CA VAL A 30 -12.36 -4.69 0.27
C VAL A 30 -13.10 -6.03 0.24
N SER A 31 -14.44 -5.98 0.16
CA SER A 31 -15.22 -7.19 -0.07
C SER A 31 -15.14 -7.60 -1.53
N GLU A 32 -15.33 -8.87 -1.80
CA GLU A 32 -15.35 -9.37 -3.19
C GLU A 32 -16.39 -8.62 -4.02
N LYS A 33 -17.58 -8.43 -3.46
CA LYS A 33 -18.65 -7.74 -4.15
C LYS A 33 -18.28 -6.31 -4.51
N GLU A 34 -17.69 -5.58 -3.58
CA GLU A 34 -17.26 -4.20 -3.85
C GLU A 34 -16.20 -4.15 -4.93
N LEU A 35 -15.23 -5.05 -4.84
CA LEU A 35 -14.15 -5.07 -5.83
C LEU A 35 -14.69 -5.36 -7.24
N GLN A 36 -15.64 -6.30 -7.36
CA GLN A 36 -16.23 -6.64 -8.65
C GLN A 36 -17.12 -5.53 -9.20
N THR A 37 -17.96 -4.92 -8.36
CA THR A 37 -18.96 -3.95 -8.83
C THR A 37 -18.38 -2.55 -9.02
N LEU A 38 -17.30 -2.21 -8.34
CA LEU A 38 -16.72 -0.88 -8.35
C LEU A 38 -15.41 -0.79 -9.14
N THR A 39 -15.08 -1.83 -9.89
CA THR A 39 -13.93 -1.83 -10.77
C THR A 39 -14.38 -1.73 -12.22
N LYS A 40 -13.81 -0.77 -12.94
CA LYS A 40 -14.07 -0.58 -14.36
C LYS A 40 -12.74 -0.24 -15.04
N ASP A 41 -12.48 -0.90 -16.17
CA ASP A 41 -11.24 -0.71 -16.93
C ASP A 41 -9.99 -0.88 -16.05
N ASN A 42 -10.02 -1.88 -15.18
CA ASN A 42 -8.97 -2.21 -14.23
C ASN A 42 -8.70 -1.13 -13.18
N VAL A 43 -9.62 -0.19 -12.99
CA VAL A 43 -9.52 0.84 -11.95
C VAL A 43 -10.64 0.63 -10.93
N TYR A 44 -10.24 0.46 -9.67
CA TYR A 44 -11.18 0.32 -8.56
C TYR A 44 -11.48 1.71 -7.99
N THR A 45 -12.77 2.07 -8.00
CA THR A 45 -13.22 3.38 -7.52
C THR A 45 -14.33 3.17 -6.50
N PRO A 46 -13.99 3.02 -5.21
CA PRO A 46 -15.00 2.87 -4.17
C PRO A 46 -15.79 4.16 -3.97
N ALA A 47 -16.94 4.05 -3.31
CA ALA A 47 -17.81 5.19 -3.07
C ALA A 47 -17.10 6.34 -2.35
N SER A 48 -16.12 6.04 -1.52
CA SER A 48 -15.35 7.07 -0.80
C SER A 48 -14.65 8.05 -1.74
N VAL A 49 -14.28 7.61 -2.95
CA VAL A 49 -13.65 8.51 -3.92
C VAL A 49 -14.64 9.59 -4.39
N GLU A 50 -15.89 9.21 -4.62
CA GLU A 50 -16.92 10.16 -5.02
C GLU A 50 -17.37 11.04 -3.85
N LEU A 51 -17.49 10.45 -2.66
CA LEU A 51 -18.01 11.14 -1.50
C LEU A 51 -16.97 11.98 -0.78
N GLU A 52 -15.73 11.51 -0.71
CA GLU A 52 -14.67 12.14 0.06
C GLU A 52 -13.46 12.53 -0.78
N GLY A 53 -13.29 11.91 -1.95
CA GLY A 53 -12.19 12.19 -2.86
C GLY A 53 -11.04 11.20 -2.80
N TYR A 54 -11.08 10.21 -1.91
CA TYR A 54 -9.95 9.32 -1.70
C TYR A 54 -10.34 7.92 -1.24
N ILE A 55 -9.38 7.00 -1.34
CA ILE A 55 -9.47 5.65 -0.83
C ILE A 55 -8.68 5.58 0.47
N HIS A 56 -9.29 5.03 1.52
CA HIS A 56 -8.60 4.81 2.80
C HIS A 56 -7.66 3.63 2.70
N PHE A 57 -6.39 3.89 2.97
CA PHE A 57 -5.40 2.84 3.19
C PHE A 57 -5.00 2.80 4.66
N SER A 58 -4.37 1.72 5.07
CA SER A 58 -3.97 1.55 6.47
C SER A 58 -2.65 0.82 6.56
N LYS A 59 -1.95 1.09 7.65
CA LYS A 59 -0.82 0.26 8.05
C LYS A 59 -1.34 -1.09 8.52
N ILE A 60 -0.48 -2.10 8.43
CA ILE A 60 -0.89 -3.48 8.72
C ILE A 60 -1.46 -3.65 10.14
N GLU A 61 -0.95 -2.91 11.11
CA GLU A 61 -1.37 -3.03 12.52
C GLU A 61 -2.84 -2.67 12.74
N LEU A 62 -3.42 -1.86 11.85
CA LEU A 62 -4.80 -1.40 11.98
C LEU A 62 -5.79 -2.28 11.24
N ILE A 63 -5.31 -3.19 10.39
CA ILE A 63 -6.18 -3.94 9.48
C ILE A 63 -7.15 -4.86 10.22
N LEU A 64 -6.65 -5.68 11.12
CA LEU A 64 -7.51 -6.68 11.77
C LEU A 64 -8.60 -6.05 12.64
N PRO A 65 -8.31 -5.01 13.45
CA PRO A 65 -9.38 -4.31 14.18
C PRO A 65 -10.43 -3.71 13.25
N ILE A 66 -10.03 -3.11 12.14
CA ILE A 66 -10.96 -2.52 11.17
C ILE A 66 -11.82 -3.61 10.53
N ALA A 67 -11.21 -4.73 10.12
CA ALA A 67 -11.92 -5.83 9.48
C ALA A 67 -13.02 -6.38 10.40
N ASN A 68 -12.70 -6.58 11.66
CA ASN A 68 -13.65 -7.15 12.62
C ASN A 68 -14.69 -6.14 13.11
N ASP A 69 -14.42 -4.85 12.98
CA ASP A 69 -15.40 -3.82 13.35
C ASP A 69 -16.36 -3.52 12.20
N ALA A 70 -15.83 -3.26 11.02
CA ALA A 70 -16.62 -2.72 9.91
C ALA A 70 -17.03 -3.76 8.86
N TYR A 71 -16.39 -4.92 8.81
CA TYR A 71 -16.58 -5.90 7.74
C TYR A 71 -16.95 -7.29 8.23
N ILE A 72 -17.39 -7.39 9.47
CA ILE A 72 -17.66 -8.71 10.09
C ILE A 72 -18.78 -9.46 9.36
N ASP A 73 -19.69 -8.78 8.72
CA ASP A 73 -20.84 -9.36 8.02
C ASP A 73 -20.58 -9.68 6.55
N ARG A 74 -19.38 -9.46 6.04
CA ARG A 74 -19.05 -9.77 4.65
C ARG A 74 -18.76 -11.26 4.50
N GLU A 75 -19.11 -11.82 3.31
CA GLU A 75 -18.88 -13.23 3.05
C GLU A 75 -17.43 -13.51 2.65
N ILE A 76 -16.90 -12.71 1.74
CA ILE A 76 -15.52 -12.83 1.25
C ILE A 76 -14.87 -11.47 1.36
N LEU A 77 -13.73 -11.45 2.00
CA LEU A 77 -12.99 -10.23 2.26
C LEU A 77 -11.56 -10.38 1.78
N TYR A 78 -11.08 -9.37 1.05
CA TYR A 78 -9.71 -9.33 0.55
C TYR A 78 -8.91 -8.23 1.23
N LEU A 79 -7.63 -8.49 1.34
CA LEU A 79 -6.64 -7.48 1.71
C LEU A 79 -5.79 -7.18 0.49
N LEU A 80 -5.86 -5.96 0.01
CA LEU A 80 -5.04 -5.50 -1.10
C LEU A 80 -3.76 -4.91 -0.55
N GLN A 81 -2.62 -5.41 -1.00
CA GLN A 81 -1.31 -4.90 -0.63
C GLN A 81 -0.78 -4.05 -1.78
N VAL A 82 -0.45 -2.80 -1.49
CA VAL A 82 0.04 -1.85 -2.48
C VAL A 82 1.28 -1.16 -1.95
N THR A 83 2.32 -1.07 -2.76
CA THR A 83 3.52 -0.32 -2.42
C THR A 83 3.54 0.97 -3.22
N PHE A 84 3.59 2.08 -2.51
CA PHE A 84 3.60 3.41 -3.11
C PHE A 84 5.02 3.98 -3.08
N ASP A 85 5.38 4.70 -4.14
CA ASP A 85 6.59 5.50 -4.13
C ASP A 85 6.45 6.63 -3.13
N ASP A 86 7.52 7.01 -2.46
CA ASP A 86 7.49 8.11 -1.49
C ASP A 86 7.05 9.43 -2.11
N ASP A 87 7.27 9.61 -3.40
CA ASP A 87 6.88 10.81 -4.11
C ASP A 87 5.55 10.69 -4.84
N ASP A 88 4.76 9.64 -4.57
CA ASP A 88 3.44 9.50 -5.17
C ASP A 88 2.56 10.68 -4.74
N LYS A 89 2.21 11.53 -5.70
CA LYS A 89 1.49 12.78 -5.42
C LYS A 89 0.03 12.56 -5.02
N TYR A 90 -0.51 11.36 -5.25
CA TYR A 90 -1.89 11.04 -4.87
C TYR A 90 -1.98 10.40 -3.49
N LEU A 91 -0.86 9.96 -2.92
CA LEU A 91 -0.84 9.45 -1.56
C LEU A 91 -0.59 10.61 -0.60
N ARG A 92 -1.53 10.82 0.31
CA ARG A 92 -1.45 11.92 1.28
C ARG A 92 -1.71 11.40 2.68
N TRP A 93 -0.92 11.86 3.61
CA TRP A 93 -1.05 11.53 5.02
C TRP A 93 -1.80 12.64 5.74
N ILE A 94 -2.96 12.31 6.29
CA ILE A 94 -3.71 13.20 7.15
C ILE A 94 -3.52 12.68 8.58
N GLY A 95 -2.54 13.24 9.29
CA GLY A 95 -2.10 12.65 10.54
C GLY A 95 -1.48 11.28 10.27
N ASP A 96 -2.00 10.23 10.91
CA ASP A 96 -1.54 8.86 10.71
C ASP A 96 -2.36 8.09 9.68
N ASN A 97 -3.26 8.78 8.97
CA ASN A 97 -4.15 8.14 7.99
C ASN A 97 -3.63 8.37 6.58
N PRO A 98 -3.19 7.32 5.89
CA PRO A 98 -2.78 7.44 4.49
C PRO A 98 -3.99 7.30 3.58
N ASP A 99 -4.24 8.33 2.80
CA ASP A 99 -5.35 8.39 1.88
C ASP A 99 -4.86 8.54 0.45
N TYR A 100 -5.43 7.74 -0.47
CA TYR A 100 -5.05 7.77 -1.87
C TYR A 100 -6.12 8.53 -2.67
N TRP A 101 -5.73 9.66 -3.25
CA TRP A 101 -6.67 10.65 -3.80
C TRP A 101 -6.97 10.43 -5.28
N ARG A 102 -7.29 9.20 -5.63
CA ARG A 102 -7.83 8.82 -6.94
C ARG A 102 -8.26 7.36 -6.91
N GLY A 103 -8.92 6.89 -7.98
CA GLY A 103 -9.17 5.47 -8.15
C GLY A 103 -7.87 4.68 -8.21
N LEU A 104 -7.93 3.44 -7.74
CA LEU A 104 -6.76 2.57 -7.67
C LEU A 104 -6.65 1.74 -8.94
N ASP A 105 -5.57 1.93 -9.69
CA ASP A 105 -5.23 1.03 -10.79
C ASP A 105 -4.83 -0.31 -10.19
N LEU A 106 -5.56 -1.37 -10.53
CA LEU A 106 -5.32 -2.68 -9.96
C LEU A 106 -3.96 -3.27 -10.35
N ALA A 107 -3.31 -2.71 -11.38
CA ALA A 107 -1.93 -3.07 -11.69
C ALA A 107 -0.96 -2.70 -10.57
N MET A 108 -1.33 -1.77 -9.68
CA MET A 108 -0.53 -1.38 -8.52
C MET A 108 -0.65 -2.39 -7.37
N VAL A 109 -1.64 -3.27 -7.41
CA VAL A 109 -1.84 -4.25 -6.33
C VAL A 109 -0.81 -5.36 -6.48
N GLU A 110 0.06 -5.49 -5.49
CA GLU A 110 1.09 -6.53 -5.48
C GLU A 110 0.51 -7.88 -5.09
N HIS A 111 -0.38 -7.87 -4.11
CA HIS A 111 -1.00 -9.08 -3.60
C HIS A 111 -2.45 -8.83 -3.23
N LYS A 112 -3.32 -9.74 -3.66
CA LYS A 112 -4.71 -9.79 -3.23
C LYS A 112 -4.84 -11.00 -2.32
N LEU A 113 -4.90 -10.76 -1.02
CA LEU A 113 -4.90 -11.81 -0.01
C LEU A 113 -6.30 -12.05 0.51
N VAL A 114 -6.64 -13.31 0.80
CA VAL A 114 -7.97 -13.66 1.26
C VAL A 114 -7.96 -13.80 2.77
N PHE A 115 -8.87 -13.08 3.43
CA PHE A 115 -9.08 -13.26 4.86
C PHE A 115 -9.75 -14.62 5.11
N SER A 116 -9.43 -15.24 6.23
CA SER A 116 -10.13 -16.41 6.71
C SER A 116 -10.81 -16.09 8.03
N ARG A 117 -11.72 -16.96 8.49
CA ARG A 117 -12.39 -16.78 9.77
C ARG A 117 -11.92 -17.84 10.75
N ASP A 118 -11.85 -17.44 12.01
CA ASP A 118 -11.58 -18.39 13.08
C ASP A 118 -12.88 -19.12 13.49
N LYS A 119 -12.77 -19.99 14.49
CA LYS A 119 -13.92 -20.78 14.95
C LYS A 119 -15.03 -19.93 15.56
N ASN A 120 -14.74 -18.68 15.93
CA ASN A 120 -15.71 -17.76 16.50
C ASN A 120 -16.32 -16.84 15.44
N GLY A 121 -15.97 -17.01 14.16
CA GLY A 121 -16.48 -16.20 13.07
C GLY A 121 -15.75 -14.88 12.89
N LEU A 122 -14.66 -14.66 13.61
CA LEU A 122 -13.88 -13.43 13.47
C LEU A 122 -12.87 -13.55 12.33
N TRP A 123 -12.60 -12.44 11.68
CA TRP A 123 -11.59 -12.40 10.63
C TRP A 123 -10.20 -12.62 11.23
N VAL A 124 -9.40 -13.36 10.47
CA VAL A 124 -8.00 -13.64 10.78
C VAL A 124 -7.15 -13.02 9.70
N LEU A 125 -6.10 -12.32 10.11
CA LEU A 125 -5.20 -11.66 9.16
C LEU A 125 -4.58 -12.69 8.23
N PRO A 126 -4.61 -12.45 6.90
CA PRO A 126 -3.95 -13.34 5.96
C PRO A 126 -2.46 -13.41 6.23
N LYS A 127 -1.85 -14.55 5.86
CA LYS A 127 -0.40 -14.65 5.91
C LYS A 127 0.20 -13.68 4.89
N LEU A 128 1.00 -12.75 5.36
CA LEU A 128 1.62 -11.77 4.48
C LEU A 128 2.80 -12.39 3.72
N PRO A 129 2.99 -11.99 2.45
CA PRO A 129 4.17 -12.43 1.71
C PRO A 129 5.44 -11.90 2.38
N THR A 130 6.49 -12.72 2.33
CA THR A 130 7.79 -12.29 2.82
C THR A 130 8.31 -11.20 1.89
N PRO A 131 8.73 -10.04 2.42
CA PRO A 131 9.31 -9.01 1.55
C PRO A 131 10.56 -9.54 0.87
N PRO A 132 10.84 -9.09 -0.36
CA PRO A 132 12.07 -9.51 -1.04
C PRO A 132 13.28 -9.08 -0.24
N SER A 133 14.26 -9.98 -0.15
CA SER A 133 15.51 -9.73 0.58
C SER A 133 16.48 -8.91 -0.25
#